data_65f1845f6f0b81afa3f30e8c2fee2d49
#
_entry.id   65f1845f6f0b81afa3f30e8c2fee2d49
#
_cell.length_a   1.000
_cell.length_b   1.000
_cell.length_c   1.000
_cell.angle_alpha   90.00
_cell.angle_beta   90.00
_cell.angle_gamma   90.00
#
_symmetry.space_group_name_H-M   'P 1'
#
loop_
_entity.id
_entity.type
_entity.pdbx_description
1 polymer ?
#
loop_
_entity_poly.entity_id
_entity_poly.type
_entity_poly.pdbx_seq_one_letter_code
_entity_poly.pdbx_strand_id
1 'polypeptide(L)'
;MKKNIYNRTKELYDGLYRNDAKVFSNAVEYIKDLTAIANEKDKYKQELLKQANGLILCYNAQSVIGMADILKYKIEPILSEILMIEHKEDNFKDKNIISSSNYEKNKSVLNEKLMEIYSGFCDFDTTMIDNDESIMIDMKGNIAVNTTDGLVYINSTYDDSYAVKCWCESLGQFSYKDIVFICGISNFSYIRGLFDYIDKDTVVIAYEPNQKIFVANMIYTDIRDVLLKDNFILLVNGINDNLLNNCIMHLFDFKTFPDSRIYSLPGYDVLYFDEIKAFEKKCIREIKFLQVNNNSIIALNKKCNYNIIMNMQFYKESTDVLRLKEKMKKDGICDKIPAIVVAAGPSLDKNIQYLSAAKGKSCILCVDSAIRMLLKNDIIPDMLVTLDPDKERILFDDDRVNDMYLCYGVHGTYDVIKKNRKKKILYNSMSYMHNMLMDIGVKTGILDTGGSVANSAFSIARYLGFKDIIVIGQDLAFTDDKKHASVVYDDGGINEKESIKYTTIEGIDGTEMLTYMNFKVYRDWYENYLEHDKDLNMINATEGGAMIHGAVNMRLEDAINQYCKEYVDIKKYINDSEILLPEDK
;
A
#
# COMPACT_ATOMS: atom_id res chain seq x y z
N MET A 1 44.16 -3.54 -27.69
CA MET A 1 42.82 -3.14 -28.15
C MET A 1 41.88 -4.35 -28.29
N LYS A 2 42.21 -5.36 -29.15
CA LYS A 2 41.26 -6.47 -29.48
C LYS A 2 40.89 -7.37 -28.28
N LYS A 3 41.84 -7.77 -27.42
CA LYS A 3 41.54 -8.56 -26.21
C LYS A 3 40.78 -7.77 -25.16
N ASN A 4 40.91 -6.46 -25.14
CA ASN A 4 40.17 -5.56 -24.26
C ASN A 4 38.68 -5.47 -24.66
N ILE A 5 38.37 -5.40 -25.97
CA ILE A 5 36.99 -5.32 -26.42
C ILE A 5 36.23 -6.62 -26.16
N TYR A 6 36.87 -7.78 -26.26
CA TYR A 6 36.23 -9.06 -25.94
C TYR A 6 35.84 -9.15 -24.45
N ASN A 7 36.76 -8.76 -23.54
CA ASN A 7 36.45 -8.73 -22.11
C ASN A 7 35.33 -7.71 -21.79
N ARG A 8 35.41 -6.52 -22.41
CA ARG A 8 34.36 -5.50 -22.29
C ARG A 8 32.99 -5.98 -22.81
N THR A 9 32.98 -6.81 -23.87
CA THR A 9 31.73 -7.43 -24.35
C THR A 9 31.08 -8.25 -23.24
N LYS A 10 31.84 -9.09 -22.55
CA LYS A 10 31.35 -9.92 -21.43
C LYS A 10 30.86 -9.09 -20.26
N GLU A 11 31.67 -8.13 -19.85
CA GLU A 11 31.30 -7.23 -18.76
C GLU A 11 30.01 -6.46 -19.06
N LEU A 12 29.83 -6.04 -20.33
CA LEU A 12 28.65 -5.31 -20.77
C LEU A 12 27.40 -6.19 -20.75
N TYR A 13 27.39 -7.38 -21.36
CA TYR A 13 26.17 -8.17 -21.36
C TYR A 13 25.83 -8.72 -19.96
N ASP A 14 26.81 -9.07 -19.14
CA ASP A 14 26.57 -9.47 -17.76
C ASP A 14 25.97 -8.34 -16.94
N GLY A 15 26.47 -7.11 -17.09
CA GLY A 15 25.96 -5.94 -16.42
C GLY A 15 24.54 -5.56 -16.91
N LEU A 16 24.29 -5.67 -18.21
CA LEU A 16 22.96 -5.43 -18.77
C LEU A 16 21.93 -6.45 -18.27
N TYR A 17 22.26 -7.74 -18.22
CA TYR A 17 21.39 -8.77 -17.64
C TYR A 17 21.17 -8.58 -16.13
N ARG A 18 22.12 -7.93 -15.42
CA ARG A 18 21.96 -7.55 -14.00
C ARG A 18 21.15 -6.27 -13.80
N ASN A 19 20.73 -5.64 -14.88
CA ASN A 19 20.05 -4.34 -14.88
C ASN A 19 20.90 -3.19 -14.30
N ASP A 20 22.22 -3.19 -14.57
CA ASP A 20 23.13 -2.14 -14.10
C ASP A 20 23.07 -0.91 -15.02
N ALA A 21 22.42 0.15 -14.55
CA ALA A 21 22.26 1.39 -15.29
C ALA A 21 23.60 2.06 -15.71
N LYS A 22 24.69 1.86 -14.95
CA LYS A 22 26.00 2.40 -15.30
C LYS A 22 26.59 1.70 -16.51
N VAL A 23 26.30 0.41 -16.66
CA VAL A 23 26.76 -0.38 -17.80
C VAL A 23 26.06 0.04 -19.06
N PHE A 24 24.77 0.33 -19.00
CA PHE A 24 23.99 0.84 -20.14
C PHE A 24 24.58 2.14 -20.71
N SER A 25 24.97 3.08 -19.85
CA SER A 25 25.56 4.36 -20.28
C SER A 25 26.92 4.20 -21.00
N ASN A 26 27.66 3.13 -20.71
CA ASN A 26 28.96 2.84 -21.33
C ASN A 26 28.85 2.20 -22.71
N ALA A 27 27.66 1.79 -23.14
CA ALA A 27 27.47 1.07 -24.39
C ALA A 27 27.79 1.91 -25.64
N VAL A 28 27.59 3.23 -25.58
CA VAL A 28 27.89 4.16 -26.70
C VAL A 28 29.40 4.14 -27.07
N GLU A 29 30.27 4.19 -26.06
CA GLU A 29 31.72 4.11 -26.28
C GLU A 29 32.11 2.75 -26.84
N TYR A 30 31.53 1.67 -26.31
CA TYR A 30 31.73 0.33 -26.82
C TYR A 30 31.32 0.18 -28.29
N ILE A 31 30.15 0.72 -28.71
CA ILE A 31 29.69 0.67 -30.10
C ILE A 31 30.67 1.39 -31.05
N LYS A 32 31.25 2.51 -30.61
CA LYS A 32 32.28 3.21 -31.38
C LYS A 32 33.52 2.34 -31.57
N ASP A 33 34.01 1.68 -30.53
CA ASP A 33 35.17 0.81 -30.58
C ASP A 33 34.90 -0.42 -31.45
N LEU A 34 33.72 -1.02 -31.36
CA LEU A 34 33.29 -2.15 -32.20
C LEU A 34 33.24 -1.75 -33.68
N THR A 35 32.72 -0.58 -34.00
CA THR A 35 32.68 -0.05 -35.38
C THR A 35 34.09 0.17 -35.94
N ALA A 36 35.01 0.66 -35.12
CA ALA A 36 36.42 0.82 -35.50
C ALA A 36 37.09 -0.54 -35.86
N ILE A 37 36.85 -1.57 -35.02
CA ILE A 37 37.39 -2.93 -35.31
C ILE A 37 36.74 -3.54 -36.55
N ALA A 38 35.44 -3.33 -36.78
CA ALA A 38 34.76 -3.80 -37.96
C ALA A 38 35.38 -3.23 -39.23
N ASN A 39 35.84 -1.98 -39.21
CA ASN A 39 36.48 -1.34 -40.38
C ASN A 39 37.88 -1.89 -40.68
N GLU A 40 38.56 -2.53 -39.70
CA GLU A 40 39.89 -3.15 -39.88
C GLU A 40 39.84 -4.58 -40.41
N LYS A 41 38.68 -5.26 -40.40
CA LYS A 41 38.53 -6.70 -40.64
C LYS A 41 37.52 -7.00 -41.75
N ASP A 42 37.99 -7.02 -43.00
CA ASP A 42 37.14 -7.19 -44.20
C ASP A 42 36.22 -8.43 -44.15
N LYS A 43 36.69 -9.57 -43.68
CA LYS A 43 35.90 -10.83 -43.58
C LYS A 43 34.64 -10.69 -42.71
N TYR A 44 34.75 -9.95 -41.60
CA TYR A 44 33.64 -9.82 -40.62
C TYR A 44 32.98 -8.46 -40.64
N LYS A 45 33.44 -7.57 -41.51
CA LYS A 45 33.00 -6.16 -41.56
C LYS A 45 31.51 -6.01 -41.66
N GLN A 46 30.88 -6.67 -42.59
CA GLN A 46 29.43 -6.52 -42.85
C GLN A 46 28.63 -7.01 -41.66
N GLU A 47 29.00 -8.17 -41.06
CA GLU A 47 28.26 -8.73 -39.94
C GLU A 47 28.46 -7.91 -38.66
N LEU A 48 29.67 -7.48 -38.33
CA LEU A 48 29.91 -6.61 -37.17
C LEU A 48 29.21 -5.27 -37.28
N LEU A 49 29.18 -4.65 -38.48
CA LEU A 49 28.44 -3.40 -38.71
C LEU A 49 26.92 -3.59 -38.57
N LYS A 50 26.41 -4.73 -39.04
CA LYS A 50 24.99 -5.09 -38.85
C LYS A 50 24.65 -5.21 -37.36
N GLN A 51 25.49 -5.90 -36.59
CA GLN A 51 25.27 -6.07 -35.16
C GLN A 51 25.46 -4.74 -34.39
N ALA A 52 26.42 -3.89 -34.79
CA ALA A 52 26.57 -2.55 -34.23
C ALA A 52 25.31 -1.68 -34.47
N ASN A 53 24.72 -1.76 -35.67
CA ASN A 53 23.46 -1.09 -35.93
C ASN A 53 22.31 -1.66 -35.09
N GLY A 54 22.26 -2.98 -34.87
CA GLY A 54 21.32 -3.62 -33.97
C GLY A 54 21.46 -3.10 -32.53
N LEU A 55 22.70 -2.94 -32.04
CA LEU A 55 22.96 -2.36 -30.73
C LEU A 55 22.49 -0.91 -30.63
N ILE A 56 22.67 -0.11 -31.70
CA ILE A 56 22.19 1.28 -31.73
C ILE A 56 20.68 1.32 -31.65
N LEU A 57 19.97 0.46 -32.38
CA LEU A 57 18.51 0.38 -32.33
C LEU A 57 18.03 -0.01 -30.91
N CYS A 58 18.63 -1.04 -30.32
CA CYS A 58 18.30 -1.43 -28.94
C CYS A 58 18.64 -0.34 -27.92
N TYR A 59 19.76 0.37 -28.10
CA TYR A 59 20.14 1.49 -27.23
C TYR A 59 19.11 2.62 -27.30
N ASN A 60 18.70 3.02 -28.51
CA ASN A 60 17.71 4.07 -28.70
C ASN A 60 16.34 3.68 -28.12
N ALA A 61 15.94 2.42 -28.28
CA ALA A 61 14.72 1.86 -27.71
C ALA A 61 14.85 1.54 -26.20
N GLN A 62 16.04 1.75 -25.60
CA GLN A 62 16.35 1.38 -24.21
C GLN A 62 16.12 -0.11 -23.90
N SER A 63 16.25 -0.96 -24.90
CA SER A 63 16.06 -2.42 -24.78
C SER A 63 17.31 -3.08 -24.19
N VAL A 64 17.37 -3.11 -22.86
CA VAL A 64 18.52 -3.62 -22.10
C VAL A 64 18.80 -5.10 -22.42
N ILE A 65 17.78 -5.95 -22.42
CA ILE A 65 17.89 -7.37 -22.75
C ILE A 65 18.25 -7.57 -24.21
N GLY A 66 17.64 -6.83 -25.14
CA GLY A 66 17.95 -6.90 -26.57
C GLY A 66 19.42 -6.56 -26.85
N MET A 67 19.99 -5.58 -26.15
CA MET A 67 21.43 -5.27 -26.23
C MET A 67 22.29 -6.41 -25.69
N ALA A 68 21.96 -6.96 -24.53
CA ALA A 68 22.70 -8.06 -23.92
C ALA A 68 22.69 -9.30 -24.84
N ASP A 69 21.54 -9.63 -25.42
CA ASP A 69 21.39 -10.73 -26.36
C ASP A 69 22.27 -10.55 -27.61
N ILE A 70 22.30 -9.37 -28.21
CA ILE A 70 23.16 -9.08 -29.36
C ILE A 70 24.64 -9.21 -28.99
N LEU A 71 25.05 -8.67 -27.83
CA LEU A 71 26.44 -8.76 -27.36
C LEU A 71 26.86 -10.21 -27.12
N LYS A 72 26.05 -10.98 -26.40
CA LYS A 72 26.37 -12.35 -26.02
C LYS A 72 26.29 -13.32 -27.21
N TYR A 73 25.19 -13.31 -27.94
CA TYR A 73 24.89 -14.36 -28.91
C TYR A 73 25.24 -14.03 -30.36
N LYS A 74 25.56 -12.77 -30.66
CA LYS A 74 25.96 -12.36 -32.01
C LYS A 74 27.37 -11.80 -32.08
N ILE A 75 27.78 -10.95 -31.13
CA ILE A 75 29.08 -10.26 -31.19
C ILE A 75 30.19 -11.09 -30.55
N GLU A 76 29.96 -11.66 -29.36
CA GLU A 76 30.98 -12.47 -28.68
C GLU A 76 31.50 -13.62 -29.55
N PRO A 77 30.67 -14.43 -30.23
CA PRO A 77 31.16 -15.49 -31.13
C PRO A 77 32.07 -14.96 -32.25
N ILE A 78 31.70 -13.85 -32.90
CA ILE A 78 32.53 -13.25 -33.95
C ILE A 78 33.87 -12.78 -33.40
N LEU A 79 33.88 -12.13 -32.23
CA LEU A 79 35.13 -11.69 -31.60
C LEU A 79 36.00 -12.85 -31.16
N SER A 80 35.40 -13.94 -30.69
CA SER A 80 36.12 -15.19 -30.34
C SER A 80 36.83 -15.77 -31.56
N GLU A 81 36.16 -15.85 -32.70
CA GLU A 81 36.78 -16.32 -33.97
C GLU A 81 37.89 -15.38 -34.44
N ILE A 82 37.69 -14.07 -34.38
CA ILE A 82 38.72 -13.08 -34.74
C ILE A 82 39.96 -13.19 -33.88
N LEU A 83 39.82 -13.53 -32.59
CA LEU A 83 40.88 -13.59 -31.60
C LEU A 83 41.45 -14.99 -31.43
N MET A 84 40.92 -16.00 -32.13
CA MET A 84 41.24 -17.42 -31.97
C MET A 84 41.11 -17.90 -30.51
N ILE A 85 40.09 -17.44 -29.81
CA ILE A 85 39.75 -17.86 -28.46
C ILE A 85 38.74 -19.00 -28.59
N GLU A 86 38.94 -20.06 -27.82
CA GLU A 86 38.00 -21.18 -27.75
C GLU A 86 36.67 -20.69 -27.20
N HIS A 87 35.63 -20.66 -28.03
CA HIS A 87 34.27 -20.31 -27.66
C HIS A 87 33.57 -21.62 -27.27
N LYS A 88 33.11 -21.72 -26.02
CA LYS A 88 32.16 -22.79 -25.66
C LYS A 88 30.82 -22.41 -26.26
N GLU A 89 30.33 -23.16 -27.22
CA GLU A 89 28.97 -23.05 -27.68
C GLU A 89 28.04 -23.33 -26.48
N ASP A 90 27.26 -22.34 -26.12
CA ASP A 90 26.17 -22.54 -25.16
C ASP A 90 25.16 -23.48 -25.84
N ASN A 91 24.96 -24.68 -25.31
CA ASN A 91 23.95 -25.61 -25.77
C ASN A 91 22.55 -25.01 -25.46
N PHE A 92 21.99 -24.29 -26.42
CA PHE A 92 20.64 -23.76 -26.30
C PHE A 92 19.63 -24.92 -26.24
N LYS A 93 18.78 -24.91 -25.20
CA LYS A 93 17.50 -25.60 -25.32
C LYS A 93 16.60 -24.69 -26.14
N ASP A 94 16.24 -25.13 -27.35
CA ASP A 94 15.21 -24.44 -28.12
C ASP A 94 13.96 -24.29 -27.24
N LYS A 95 13.46 -23.06 -27.12
CA LYS A 95 12.21 -22.80 -26.42
C LYS A 95 11.07 -23.54 -27.14
N ASN A 96 10.24 -24.23 -26.37
CA ASN A 96 9.06 -24.89 -26.92
C ASN A 96 8.10 -23.86 -27.52
N ILE A 97 7.40 -24.24 -28.60
CA ILE A 97 6.34 -23.44 -29.19
C ILE A 97 5.24 -23.26 -28.14
N ILE A 98 4.82 -22.01 -27.90
CA ILE A 98 3.77 -21.67 -26.95
C ILE A 98 2.40 -22.19 -27.43
N SER A 99 1.53 -22.49 -26.47
CA SER A 99 0.16 -22.98 -26.71
C SER A 99 -0.84 -22.06 -26.02
N SER A 100 -1.87 -21.65 -26.74
CA SER A 100 -3.00 -20.89 -26.18
C SER A 100 -3.89 -21.67 -25.22
N SER A 101 -3.56 -22.95 -24.95
CA SER A 101 -4.36 -23.84 -24.10
C SER A 101 -4.13 -23.65 -22.58
N ASN A 102 -3.28 -22.71 -22.17
CA ASN A 102 -2.92 -22.56 -20.76
C ASN A 102 -3.92 -21.71 -19.96
N TYR A 103 -4.74 -20.89 -20.62
CA TYR A 103 -5.65 -19.97 -19.94
C TYR A 103 -6.55 -20.67 -18.91
N GLU A 104 -7.31 -21.69 -19.32
CA GLU A 104 -8.24 -22.39 -18.40
C GLU A 104 -7.51 -23.10 -17.25
N LYS A 105 -6.31 -23.61 -17.51
CA LYS A 105 -5.47 -24.25 -16.49
C LYS A 105 -4.97 -23.25 -15.45
N ASN A 106 -4.47 -22.11 -15.90
CA ASN A 106 -3.98 -21.04 -15.03
C ASN A 106 -5.13 -20.40 -14.25
N LYS A 107 -6.29 -20.19 -14.91
CA LYS A 107 -7.50 -19.62 -14.30
C LYS A 107 -8.04 -20.50 -13.17
N SER A 108 -8.01 -21.84 -13.33
CA SER A 108 -8.49 -22.74 -12.28
C SER A 108 -7.67 -22.61 -11.00
N VAL A 109 -6.34 -22.56 -11.09
CA VAL A 109 -5.46 -22.38 -9.94
C VAL A 109 -5.60 -20.98 -9.34
N LEU A 110 -5.71 -19.96 -10.18
CA LEU A 110 -5.89 -18.58 -9.74
C LEU A 110 -7.19 -18.44 -8.94
N ASN A 111 -8.30 -18.98 -9.45
CA ASN A 111 -9.59 -18.94 -8.76
C ASN A 111 -9.55 -19.70 -7.43
N GLU A 112 -8.96 -20.90 -7.38
CA GLU A 112 -8.89 -21.71 -6.17
C GLU A 112 -8.05 -21.02 -5.09
N LYS A 113 -6.84 -20.59 -5.41
CA LYS A 113 -5.92 -19.93 -4.47
C LYS A 113 -6.39 -18.54 -4.07
N LEU A 114 -6.99 -17.78 -4.99
CA LEU A 114 -7.43 -16.42 -4.76
C LEU A 114 -8.77 -16.34 -4.02
N MET A 115 -9.63 -17.33 -4.08
CA MET A 115 -10.84 -17.40 -3.24
C MET A 115 -10.50 -17.55 -1.75
N GLU A 116 -9.41 -18.21 -1.40
CA GLU A 116 -8.95 -18.37 -0.02
C GLU A 116 -8.26 -17.11 0.54
N ILE A 117 -7.48 -16.41 -0.29
CA ILE A 117 -6.61 -15.30 0.13
C ILE A 117 -7.15 -13.94 -0.35
N TYR A 118 -7.82 -13.88 -1.51
CA TYR A 118 -8.15 -12.64 -2.21
C TYR A 118 -9.56 -12.65 -2.80
N SER A 119 -10.54 -12.24 -2.06
CA SER A 119 -11.95 -12.20 -2.47
C SER A 119 -12.27 -11.25 -3.65
N GLY A 120 -11.29 -10.74 -4.38
CA GLY A 120 -11.45 -9.70 -5.38
C GLY A 120 -10.82 -9.93 -6.75
N PHE A 121 -10.21 -11.12 -7.02
CA PHE A 121 -9.66 -11.42 -8.35
C PHE A 121 -10.79 -11.85 -9.27
N CYS A 122 -11.61 -10.88 -9.64
CA CYS A 122 -12.73 -11.06 -10.54
C CYS A 122 -12.28 -11.07 -11.99
N ASP A 123 -13.17 -11.37 -12.90
CA ASP A 123 -12.96 -11.51 -14.33
C ASP A 123 -12.12 -10.36 -14.92
N PHE A 124 -10.95 -10.70 -15.46
CA PHE A 124 -10.17 -9.80 -16.29
C PHE A 124 -10.46 -10.06 -17.78
N ASP A 125 -10.40 -9.01 -18.55
CA ASP A 125 -10.70 -9.06 -19.99
C ASP A 125 -9.54 -9.71 -20.75
N THR A 126 -9.76 -10.92 -21.28
CA THR A 126 -8.76 -11.65 -22.07
C THR A 126 -8.62 -11.09 -23.48
N THR A 127 -9.60 -10.30 -23.97
CA THR A 127 -9.58 -9.73 -25.30
C THR A 127 -8.70 -8.49 -25.43
N MET A 128 -8.21 -7.97 -24.31
CA MET A 128 -7.39 -6.74 -24.29
C MET A 128 -6.05 -6.86 -25.02
N ILE A 129 -5.63 -8.09 -25.38
CA ILE A 129 -4.44 -8.32 -26.20
C ILE A 129 -4.77 -8.63 -27.67
N ASP A 130 -6.07 -8.79 -28.00
CA ASP A 130 -6.49 -9.06 -29.37
C ASP A 130 -6.32 -7.80 -30.23
N ASN A 131 -5.52 -7.90 -31.29
CA ASN A 131 -5.19 -6.79 -32.18
C ASN A 131 -4.45 -5.61 -31.52
N ASP A 132 -3.80 -5.84 -30.38
CA ASP A 132 -3.01 -4.83 -29.67
C ASP A 132 -1.55 -4.89 -30.11
N GLU A 133 -1.09 -3.85 -30.79
CA GLU A 133 0.29 -3.75 -31.26
C GLU A 133 1.27 -3.26 -30.17
N SER A 134 0.79 -2.91 -28.98
CA SER A 134 1.66 -2.43 -27.88
C SER A 134 2.49 -3.55 -27.24
N ILE A 135 2.04 -4.82 -27.35
CA ILE A 135 2.76 -5.99 -26.86
C ILE A 135 2.87 -7.01 -28.00
N MET A 136 4.07 -7.48 -28.25
CA MET A 136 4.35 -8.55 -29.21
C MET A 136 4.78 -9.82 -28.49
N ILE A 137 4.18 -10.93 -28.89
CA ILE A 137 4.53 -12.26 -28.37
C ILE A 137 4.87 -13.13 -29.57
N ASP A 138 6.07 -13.67 -29.56
CA ASP A 138 6.48 -14.58 -30.62
C ASP A 138 6.09 -16.04 -30.31
N MET A 139 6.24 -16.92 -31.31
CA MET A 139 5.90 -18.34 -31.17
C MET A 139 6.73 -19.08 -30.12
N LYS A 140 7.80 -18.50 -29.62
CA LYS A 140 8.67 -19.05 -28.56
C LYS A 140 8.35 -18.48 -27.17
N GLY A 141 7.33 -17.64 -27.05
CA GLY A 141 6.92 -17.00 -25.79
C GLY A 141 7.82 -15.82 -25.39
N ASN A 142 8.58 -15.25 -26.33
CA ASN A 142 9.31 -14.03 -26.07
C ASN A 142 8.34 -12.85 -26.10
N ILE A 143 8.43 -12.01 -25.10
CA ILE A 143 7.55 -10.84 -24.97
C ILE A 143 8.38 -9.58 -25.22
N ALA A 144 7.86 -8.72 -26.08
CA ALA A 144 8.40 -7.39 -26.33
C ALA A 144 7.29 -6.33 -26.22
N VAL A 145 7.67 -5.18 -25.70
CA VAL A 145 6.80 -3.99 -25.63
C VAL A 145 7.18 -3.07 -26.79
N ASN A 146 6.18 -2.68 -27.57
CA ASN A 146 6.36 -1.73 -28.65
C ASN A 146 6.27 -0.31 -28.10
N THR A 147 7.36 0.43 -28.22
CA THR A 147 7.45 1.83 -27.79
C THR A 147 7.60 2.76 -28.98
N THR A 148 7.51 4.06 -28.78
CA THR A 148 7.78 5.07 -29.83
C THR A 148 9.19 4.96 -30.40
N ASP A 149 10.14 4.47 -29.61
CA ASP A 149 11.56 4.38 -29.95
C ASP A 149 11.98 2.98 -30.46
N GLY A 150 11.05 2.01 -30.42
CA GLY A 150 11.25 0.65 -30.94
C GLY A 150 10.79 -0.44 -29.99
N LEU A 151 11.18 -1.69 -30.31
CA LEU A 151 10.83 -2.87 -29.54
C LEU A 151 11.75 -3.05 -28.34
N VAL A 152 11.17 -3.18 -27.15
CA VAL A 152 11.86 -3.48 -25.91
C VAL A 152 11.52 -4.90 -25.46
N TYR A 153 12.49 -5.82 -25.55
CA TYR A 153 12.33 -7.19 -25.06
C TYR A 153 12.41 -7.23 -23.54
N ILE A 154 11.47 -7.92 -22.88
CA ILE A 154 11.41 -8.09 -21.43
C ILE A 154 11.87 -9.48 -20.97
N ASN A 155 12.27 -10.33 -21.89
CA ASN A 155 12.97 -11.60 -21.67
C ASN A 155 13.94 -11.88 -22.83
N SER A 156 14.93 -12.75 -22.59
CA SER A 156 15.89 -13.08 -23.64
C SER A 156 15.24 -13.82 -24.80
N THR A 157 15.57 -13.43 -26.02
CA THR A 157 15.07 -14.09 -27.24
C THR A 157 15.81 -15.41 -27.55
N TYR A 158 16.90 -15.69 -26.81
CA TYR A 158 17.75 -16.87 -26.98
C TYR A 158 17.62 -17.85 -25.83
N ASP A 159 18.10 -17.47 -24.64
CA ASP A 159 18.11 -18.32 -23.45
C ASP A 159 17.88 -17.49 -22.17
N ASP A 160 16.70 -17.66 -21.58
CA ASP A 160 16.35 -16.96 -20.34
C ASP A 160 17.22 -17.42 -19.17
N SER A 161 17.75 -18.66 -19.17
CA SER A 161 18.46 -19.21 -18.01
C SER A 161 19.73 -18.44 -17.67
N TYR A 162 20.47 -17.96 -18.69
CA TYR A 162 21.65 -17.14 -18.45
C TYR A 162 21.28 -15.75 -17.93
N ALA A 163 20.32 -15.10 -18.53
CA ALA A 163 19.84 -13.78 -18.11
C ALA A 163 19.30 -13.82 -16.67
N VAL A 164 18.49 -14.83 -16.37
CA VAL A 164 17.95 -15.09 -15.02
C VAL A 164 19.06 -15.31 -14.01
N LYS A 165 20.06 -16.15 -14.34
CA LYS A 165 21.22 -16.38 -13.47
C LYS A 165 21.95 -15.09 -13.13
N CYS A 166 22.31 -14.29 -14.14
CA CYS A 166 23.01 -13.02 -13.94
C CYS A 166 22.22 -12.07 -13.06
N TRP A 167 20.93 -11.96 -13.29
CA TRP A 167 20.05 -11.11 -12.49
C TRP A 167 19.96 -11.60 -11.04
N CYS A 168 19.67 -12.88 -10.81
CA CYS A 168 19.58 -13.45 -9.46
C CYS A 168 20.89 -13.28 -8.67
N GLU A 169 22.05 -13.50 -9.31
CA GLU A 169 23.36 -13.27 -8.67
C GLU A 169 23.59 -11.82 -8.26
N SER A 170 22.91 -10.85 -8.90
CA SER A 170 23.01 -9.42 -8.57
C SER A 170 22.19 -9.02 -7.33
N LEU A 171 21.20 -9.83 -6.91
CA LEU A 171 20.28 -9.47 -5.84
C LEU A 171 20.89 -9.56 -4.43
N GLY A 172 22.06 -10.20 -4.29
CA GLY A 172 22.74 -10.42 -3.02
C GLY A 172 22.15 -11.58 -2.21
N GLN A 173 22.50 -11.66 -0.94
CA GLN A 173 22.01 -12.72 -0.05
C GLN A 173 20.67 -12.33 0.58
N PHE A 174 19.79 -13.30 0.70
CA PHE A 174 18.51 -13.17 1.41
C PHE A 174 18.62 -13.81 2.78
N SER A 175 17.97 -13.19 3.76
CA SER A 175 17.89 -13.70 5.13
C SER A 175 16.59 -14.48 5.34
N TYR A 176 16.54 -15.26 6.39
CA TYR A 176 15.34 -16.00 6.79
C TYR A 176 14.12 -15.09 6.95
N LYS A 177 13.04 -15.41 6.27
CA LYS A 177 11.79 -14.64 6.25
C LYS A 177 11.85 -13.24 5.63
N ASP A 178 12.82 -12.97 4.77
CA ASP A 178 12.81 -11.72 3.99
C ASP A 178 11.54 -11.62 3.13
N ILE A 179 11.11 -10.40 2.84
CA ILE A 179 10.06 -10.12 1.86
C ILE A 179 10.71 -9.43 0.67
N VAL A 180 10.54 -10.04 -0.49
CA VAL A 180 11.12 -9.58 -1.74
C VAL A 180 10.01 -9.09 -2.66
N PHE A 181 10.03 -7.80 -2.97
CA PHE A 181 9.15 -7.21 -3.97
C PHE A 181 9.84 -7.22 -5.32
N ILE A 182 9.19 -7.76 -6.33
CA ILE A 182 9.67 -7.82 -7.71
C ILE A 182 8.73 -7.00 -8.59
N CYS A 183 9.24 -5.97 -9.25
CA CYS A 183 8.49 -5.20 -10.24
C CYS A 183 8.71 -5.81 -11.62
N GLY A 184 7.63 -6.34 -12.18
CA GLY A 184 7.57 -7.09 -13.42
C GLY A 184 7.44 -8.60 -13.23
N ILE A 185 6.76 -9.25 -14.18
CA ILE A 185 6.66 -10.72 -14.24
C ILE A 185 7.35 -11.29 -15.48
N SER A 186 7.55 -10.46 -16.52
CA SER A 186 8.10 -10.91 -17.80
C SER A 186 7.32 -12.13 -18.34
N ASN A 187 8.01 -13.23 -18.64
CA ASN A 187 7.43 -14.53 -18.97
C ASN A 187 7.55 -15.53 -17.78
N PHE A 188 7.64 -15.03 -16.55
CA PHE A 188 7.86 -15.78 -15.31
C PHE A 188 9.21 -16.49 -15.18
N SER A 189 10.10 -16.45 -16.16
CA SER A 189 11.41 -17.10 -16.07
C SER A 189 12.25 -16.58 -14.91
N TYR A 190 12.29 -15.27 -14.71
CA TYR A 190 13.02 -14.63 -13.61
C TYR A 190 12.45 -15.01 -12.24
N ILE A 191 11.12 -15.08 -12.11
CA ILE A 191 10.49 -15.46 -10.86
C ILE A 191 10.75 -16.93 -10.53
N ARG A 192 10.69 -17.82 -11.53
CA ARG A 192 11.08 -19.23 -11.37
C ARG A 192 12.51 -19.38 -10.90
N GLY A 193 13.44 -18.70 -11.59
CA GLY A 193 14.84 -18.76 -11.21
C GLY A 193 15.13 -18.18 -9.83
N LEU A 194 14.41 -17.13 -9.41
CA LEU A 194 14.57 -16.55 -8.08
C LEU A 194 14.31 -17.56 -6.97
N PHE A 195 13.34 -18.47 -7.15
CA PHE A 195 13.05 -19.51 -6.16
C PHE A 195 14.18 -20.50 -5.92
N ASP A 196 15.17 -20.57 -6.82
CA ASP A 196 16.38 -21.37 -6.63
C ASP A 196 17.45 -20.66 -5.78
N TYR A 197 17.28 -19.33 -5.55
CA TYR A 197 18.21 -18.47 -4.81
C TYR A 197 17.71 -18.04 -3.44
N ILE A 198 16.43 -18.20 -3.15
CA ILE A 198 15.81 -17.78 -1.90
C ILE A 198 15.46 -18.98 -1.01
N ASP A 199 15.39 -18.73 0.30
CA ASP A 199 14.86 -19.71 1.26
C ASP A 199 13.35 -19.91 1.07
N LYS A 200 12.85 -21.11 1.39
CA LYS A 200 11.42 -21.47 1.33
C LYS A 200 10.52 -20.55 2.17
N ASP A 201 11.08 -19.94 3.21
CA ASP A 201 10.35 -19.04 4.12
C ASP A 201 10.43 -17.56 3.67
N THR A 202 11.17 -17.25 2.60
CA THR A 202 11.20 -15.92 1.97
C THR A 202 9.96 -15.75 1.11
N VAL A 203 9.21 -14.67 1.30
CA VAL A 203 8.00 -14.38 0.52
C VAL A 203 8.35 -13.49 -0.66
N VAL A 204 7.86 -13.86 -1.83
CA VAL A 204 7.99 -13.08 -3.08
C VAL A 204 6.65 -12.43 -3.40
N ILE A 205 6.64 -11.12 -3.50
CA ILE A 205 5.50 -10.33 -3.98
C ILE A 205 5.88 -9.75 -5.34
N ALA A 206 5.30 -10.30 -6.40
CA ALA A 206 5.51 -9.79 -7.75
C ALA A 206 4.41 -8.78 -8.10
N TYR A 207 4.81 -7.62 -8.61
CA TYR A 207 3.92 -6.57 -9.10
C TYR A 207 4.07 -6.40 -10.60
N GLU A 208 3.00 -6.60 -11.36
CA GLU A 208 2.98 -6.36 -12.80
C GLU A 208 2.27 -5.04 -13.11
N PRO A 209 2.98 -4.03 -13.63
CA PRO A 209 2.39 -2.74 -13.97
C PRO A 209 1.47 -2.78 -15.19
N ASN A 210 1.65 -3.76 -16.10
CA ASN A 210 0.92 -3.85 -17.35
C ASN A 210 0.01 -5.09 -17.41
N GLN A 211 -1.30 -4.87 -17.33
CA GLN A 211 -2.30 -5.95 -17.38
C GLN A 211 -2.18 -6.84 -18.62
N LYS A 212 -1.76 -6.29 -19.77
CA LYS A 212 -1.63 -7.05 -21.02
C LYS A 212 -0.51 -8.08 -20.96
N ILE A 213 0.60 -7.78 -20.26
CA ILE A 213 1.67 -8.76 -20.00
C ILE A 213 1.15 -9.89 -19.13
N PHE A 214 0.36 -9.57 -18.11
CA PHE A 214 -0.29 -10.59 -17.27
C PHE A 214 -1.23 -11.46 -18.09
N VAL A 215 -2.14 -10.88 -18.89
CA VAL A 215 -3.09 -11.61 -19.73
C VAL A 215 -2.35 -12.48 -20.75
N ALA A 216 -1.29 -11.97 -21.36
CA ALA A 216 -0.46 -12.73 -22.28
C ALA A 216 0.14 -13.99 -21.63
N ASN A 217 0.65 -13.86 -20.41
CA ASN A 217 1.16 -15.01 -19.66
C ASN A 217 0.05 -15.99 -19.28
N MET A 218 -1.13 -15.50 -18.89
CA MET A 218 -2.27 -16.37 -18.60
C MET A 218 -2.65 -17.25 -19.79
N ILE A 219 -2.54 -16.73 -21.01
CA ILE A 219 -2.92 -17.43 -22.24
C ILE A 219 -1.80 -18.35 -22.73
N TYR A 220 -0.57 -17.84 -22.78
CA TYR A 220 0.53 -18.48 -23.52
C TYR A 220 1.55 -19.20 -22.64
N THR A 221 1.61 -18.90 -21.34
CA THR A 221 2.58 -19.50 -20.41
C THR A 221 1.88 -20.37 -19.37
N ASP A 222 2.40 -21.55 -19.07
CA ASP A 222 1.93 -22.32 -17.91
C ASP A 222 2.63 -21.77 -16.65
N ILE A 223 1.88 -21.04 -15.82
CA ILE A 223 2.40 -20.36 -14.63
C ILE A 223 1.93 -21.03 -13.31
N ARG A 224 1.27 -22.19 -13.40
CA ARG A 224 0.71 -22.88 -12.24
C ARG A 224 1.76 -23.28 -11.21
N ASP A 225 2.96 -23.64 -11.67
CA ASP A 225 4.11 -23.98 -10.81
C ASP A 225 4.53 -22.84 -9.88
N VAL A 226 4.36 -21.60 -10.33
CA VAL A 226 4.63 -20.39 -9.53
C VAL A 226 3.42 -20.02 -8.70
N LEU A 227 2.23 -19.99 -9.31
CA LEU A 227 0.99 -19.63 -8.60
C LEU A 227 0.68 -20.54 -7.40
N LEU A 228 1.04 -21.81 -7.46
CA LEU A 228 0.82 -22.80 -6.39
C LEU A 228 1.79 -22.67 -5.22
N LYS A 229 2.84 -21.86 -5.33
CA LYS A 229 3.78 -21.67 -4.21
C LYS A 229 3.12 -20.87 -3.08
N ASP A 230 3.25 -21.35 -1.84
CA ASP A 230 2.66 -20.72 -0.66
C ASP A 230 3.33 -19.37 -0.31
N ASN A 231 4.58 -19.21 -0.72
CA ASN A 231 5.38 -18.01 -0.50
C ASN A 231 5.41 -17.08 -1.74
N PHE A 232 4.43 -17.17 -2.63
CA PHE A 232 4.31 -16.31 -3.80
C PHE A 232 2.98 -15.56 -3.83
N ILE A 233 3.05 -14.25 -4.06
CA ILE A 233 1.89 -13.36 -4.21
C ILE A 233 2.06 -12.58 -5.51
N LEU A 234 1.00 -12.54 -6.32
CA LEU A 234 0.96 -11.76 -7.55
C LEU A 234 0.01 -10.59 -7.40
N LEU A 235 0.51 -9.39 -7.65
CA LEU A 235 -0.25 -8.14 -7.75
C LEU A 235 -0.18 -7.64 -9.18
N VAL A 236 -1.33 -7.28 -9.74
CA VAL A 236 -1.43 -6.73 -11.10
C VAL A 236 -2.13 -5.38 -11.01
N ASN A 237 -1.50 -4.36 -11.57
CA ASN A 237 -2.01 -2.99 -11.56
C ASN A 237 -3.43 -2.89 -12.11
N GLY A 238 -4.34 -2.28 -11.34
CA GLY A 238 -5.74 -2.10 -11.72
C GLY A 238 -6.59 -3.38 -11.68
N ILE A 239 -6.05 -4.54 -11.24
CA ILE A 239 -6.81 -5.78 -11.03
C ILE A 239 -6.89 -6.09 -9.54
N ASN A 240 -5.77 -6.25 -8.85
CA ASN A 240 -5.71 -6.64 -7.44
C ASN A 240 -4.61 -5.92 -6.64
N ASP A 241 -4.06 -4.85 -7.14
CA ASP A 241 -3.00 -4.08 -6.47
C ASP A 241 -3.49 -3.38 -5.18
N ASN A 242 -4.81 -3.26 -4.99
CA ASN A 242 -5.43 -2.86 -3.73
C ASN A 242 -5.18 -3.87 -2.59
N LEU A 243 -4.84 -5.12 -2.90
CA LEU A 243 -4.51 -6.16 -1.92
C LEU A 243 -3.13 -5.98 -1.27
N LEU A 244 -2.27 -5.08 -1.79
CA LEU A 244 -0.94 -4.84 -1.23
C LEU A 244 -0.99 -4.57 0.28
N ASN A 245 -1.94 -3.74 0.74
CA ASN A 245 -2.09 -3.41 2.15
C ASN A 245 -2.37 -4.68 2.98
N ASN A 246 -3.32 -5.51 2.53
CA ASN A 246 -3.65 -6.77 3.21
C ASN A 246 -2.44 -7.71 3.25
N CYS A 247 -1.69 -7.84 2.15
CA CYS A 247 -0.48 -8.65 2.09
C CYS A 247 0.55 -8.18 3.12
N ILE A 248 0.81 -6.88 3.18
CA ILE A 248 1.78 -6.31 4.11
C ILE A 248 1.30 -6.51 5.56
N MET A 249 0.03 -6.28 5.87
CA MET A 249 -0.52 -6.49 7.22
C MET A 249 -0.43 -7.94 7.69
N HIS A 250 -0.56 -8.92 6.80
CA HIS A 250 -0.49 -10.34 7.16
C HIS A 250 0.94 -10.90 7.22
N LEU A 251 1.86 -10.35 6.43
CA LEU A 251 3.23 -10.85 6.31
C LEU A 251 4.19 -10.26 7.35
N PHE A 252 3.95 -9.02 7.79
CA PHE A 252 4.80 -8.37 8.78
C PHE A 252 4.35 -8.73 10.19
N ASP A 253 5.09 -9.65 10.83
CA ASP A 253 4.87 -10.03 12.24
C ASP A 253 5.47 -8.96 13.17
N PHE A 254 4.87 -8.82 14.37
CA PHE A 254 5.29 -7.90 15.43
C PHE A 254 6.76 -8.08 15.90
N LYS A 255 7.38 -9.22 15.62
CA LYS A 255 8.73 -9.54 16.11
C LYS A 255 9.81 -9.36 15.06
N THR A 256 9.47 -9.38 13.81
CA THR A 256 10.42 -9.30 12.71
C THR A 256 9.86 -8.35 11.66
N PHE A 257 10.43 -7.13 11.59
CA PHE A 257 10.38 -6.40 10.34
C PHE A 257 11.45 -7.01 9.46
N PRO A 258 11.09 -7.94 8.57
CA PRO A 258 12.06 -8.47 7.62
C PRO A 258 12.60 -7.32 6.79
N ASP A 259 13.87 -7.40 6.42
CA ASP A 259 14.40 -6.53 5.40
C ASP A 259 13.53 -6.68 4.16
N SER A 260 12.88 -5.60 3.76
CA SER A 260 12.09 -5.57 2.54
C SER A 260 12.92 -4.94 1.44
N ARG A 261 13.09 -5.66 0.35
CA ARG A 261 13.86 -5.20 -0.81
C ARG A 261 12.96 -5.16 -2.02
N ILE A 262 13.07 -4.09 -2.78
CA ILE A 262 12.30 -3.91 -4.02
C ILE A 262 13.30 -3.97 -5.18
N TYR A 263 13.04 -4.86 -6.11
CA TYR A 263 13.85 -5.05 -7.31
C TYR A 263 12.97 -4.95 -8.54
N SER A 264 13.53 -4.42 -9.62
CA SER A 264 12.89 -4.44 -10.93
C SER A 264 13.52 -5.50 -11.82
N LEU A 265 12.71 -6.15 -12.65
CA LEU A 265 13.25 -6.96 -13.74
C LEU A 265 13.94 -6.07 -14.76
N PRO A 266 14.95 -6.60 -15.50
CA PRO A 266 15.64 -5.84 -16.52
C PRO A 266 14.70 -5.20 -17.54
N GLY A 267 14.84 -3.90 -17.76
CA GLY A 267 14.03 -3.11 -18.67
C GLY A 267 12.71 -2.60 -18.13
N TYR A 268 12.19 -3.14 -17.01
CA TYR A 268 10.93 -2.66 -16.43
C TYR A 268 11.03 -1.28 -15.81
N ASP A 269 12.15 -0.96 -15.20
CA ASP A 269 12.43 0.35 -14.61
C ASP A 269 12.47 1.49 -15.64
N VAL A 270 12.66 1.15 -16.92
CA VAL A 270 12.60 2.08 -18.04
C VAL A 270 11.18 2.15 -18.62
N LEU A 271 10.57 0.97 -18.88
CA LEU A 271 9.26 0.87 -19.52
C LEU A 271 8.12 1.40 -18.63
N TYR A 272 8.21 1.20 -17.32
CA TYR A 272 7.14 1.43 -16.34
C TYR A 272 7.65 2.24 -15.14
N PHE A 273 8.48 3.24 -15.41
CA PHE A 273 9.15 4.03 -14.35
C PHE A 273 8.15 4.65 -13.38
N ASP A 274 7.10 5.28 -13.89
CA ASP A 274 6.13 6.01 -13.05
C ASP A 274 5.29 5.04 -12.20
N GLU A 275 4.83 3.93 -12.78
CA GLU A 275 4.06 2.90 -12.09
C GLU A 275 4.89 2.20 -11.01
N ILE A 276 6.15 1.89 -11.30
CA ILE A 276 7.08 1.28 -10.34
C ILE A 276 7.37 2.25 -9.19
N LYS A 277 7.60 3.52 -9.49
CA LYS A 277 7.83 4.54 -8.45
C LYS A 277 6.59 4.77 -7.59
N ALA A 278 5.40 4.73 -8.16
CA ALA A 278 4.15 4.78 -7.41
C ALA A 278 4.02 3.56 -6.49
N PHE A 279 4.30 2.36 -7.00
CA PHE A 279 4.27 1.12 -6.22
C PHE A 279 5.32 1.12 -5.09
N GLU A 280 6.57 1.53 -5.36
CA GLU A 280 7.61 1.67 -4.33
C GLU A 280 7.16 2.62 -3.20
N LYS A 281 6.60 3.78 -3.55
CA LYS A 281 6.08 4.74 -2.57
C LYS A 281 4.95 4.12 -1.74
N LYS A 282 4.05 3.37 -2.39
CA LYS A 282 2.94 2.66 -1.72
C LYS A 282 3.50 1.62 -0.73
N CYS A 283 4.43 0.76 -1.14
CA CYS A 283 5.09 -0.22 -0.26
C CYS A 283 5.75 0.45 0.96
N ILE A 284 6.55 1.48 0.74
CA ILE A 284 7.27 2.20 1.81
C ILE A 284 6.27 2.83 2.78
N ARG A 285 5.17 3.40 2.28
CA ARG A 285 4.11 4.01 3.09
C ARG A 285 3.45 2.97 4.00
N GLU A 286 2.99 1.84 3.43
CA GLU A 286 2.31 0.79 4.17
C GLU A 286 3.22 0.14 5.23
N ILE A 287 4.49 -0.13 4.87
CA ILE A 287 5.47 -0.66 5.82
C ILE A 287 5.73 0.33 6.97
N LYS A 288 5.90 1.63 6.68
CA LYS A 288 6.08 2.65 7.72
C LYS A 288 4.86 2.78 8.62
N PHE A 289 3.66 2.71 8.04
CA PHE A 289 2.41 2.73 8.79
C PHE A 289 2.36 1.58 9.81
N LEU A 290 2.69 0.37 9.39
CA LEU A 290 2.77 -0.78 10.28
C LEU A 290 3.85 -0.62 11.35
N GLN A 291 5.04 -0.08 11.01
CA GLN A 291 6.12 0.15 11.98
C GLN A 291 5.68 1.10 13.09
N VAL A 292 5.01 2.20 12.74
CA VAL A 292 4.50 3.16 13.73
C VAL A 292 3.48 2.52 14.64
N ASN A 293 2.53 1.78 14.08
CA ASN A 293 1.49 1.09 14.85
C ASN A 293 2.08 0.01 15.76
N ASN A 294 3.01 -0.80 15.26
CA ASN A 294 3.63 -1.88 16.01
C ASN A 294 4.50 -1.37 17.17
N ASN A 295 5.25 -0.30 16.98
CA ASN A 295 6.05 0.31 18.06
C ASN A 295 5.14 0.76 19.21
N SER A 296 3.99 1.33 18.90
CA SER A 296 2.99 1.72 19.91
C SER A 296 2.41 0.50 20.63
N ILE A 297 2.06 -0.57 19.90
CA ILE A 297 1.53 -1.81 20.48
C ILE A 297 2.58 -2.49 21.36
N ILE A 298 3.84 -2.59 20.93
CA ILE A 298 4.91 -3.21 21.72
C ILE A 298 5.16 -2.43 23.02
N ALA A 299 5.25 -1.11 22.94
CA ALA A 299 5.46 -0.25 24.11
C ALA A 299 4.32 -0.37 25.14
N LEU A 300 3.09 -0.56 24.66
CA LEU A 300 1.88 -0.60 25.47
C LEU A 300 1.33 -2.02 25.70
N ASN A 301 2.00 -3.06 25.23
CA ASN A 301 1.49 -4.46 25.19
C ASN A 301 0.93 -4.92 26.54
N LYS A 302 1.66 -4.69 27.65
CA LYS A 302 1.19 -5.10 28.98
C LYS A 302 -0.13 -4.42 29.36
N LYS A 303 -0.27 -3.12 29.06
CA LYS A 303 -1.50 -2.36 29.31
C LYS A 303 -2.63 -2.78 28.37
N CYS A 304 -2.33 -2.98 27.08
CA CYS A 304 -3.30 -3.49 26.11
C CYS A 304 -3.90 -4.81 26.59
N ASN A 305 -3.07 -5.80 26.91
CA ASN A 305 -3.54 -7.12 27.33
C ASN A 305 -4.34 -7.04 28.64
N TYR A 306 -3.88 -6.26 29.61
CA TYR A 306 -4.63 -6.01 30.83
C TYR A 306 -6.00 -5.41 30.53
N ASN A 307 -6.06 -4.34 29.73
CA ASN A 307 -7.30 -3.67 29.39
C ASN A 307 -8.25 -4.60 28.61
N ILE A 308 -7.74 -5.38 27.66
CA ILE A 308 -8.57 -6.34 26.90
C ILE A 308 -9.29 -7.28 27.86
N ILE A 309 -8.55 -7.93 28.78
CA ILE A 309 -9.11 -8.87 29.75
C ILE A 309 -10.13 -8.17 30.66
N MET A 310 -9.77 -7.00 31.18
CA MET A 310 -10.64 -6.26 32.09
C MET A 310 -11.88 -5.68 31.41
N ASN A 311 -11.80 -5.32 30.13
CA ASN A 311 -12.91 -4.74 29.38
C ASN A 311 -13.95 -5.79 28.95
N MET A 312 -13.61 -7.08 28.90
CA MET A 312 -14.55 -8.15 28.54
C MET A 312 -15.81 -8.16 29.43
N GLN A 313 -15.70 -7.77 30.70
CA GLN A 313 -16.85 -7.69 31.60
C GLN A 313 -17.94 -6.72 31.12
N PHE A 314 -17.57 -5.70 30.32
CA PHE A 314 -18.52 -4.70 29.81
C PHE A 314 -19.23 -5.14 28.52
N TYR A 315 -18.86 -6.28 27.93
CA TYR A 315 -19.50 -6.75 26.68
C TYR A 315 -20.97 -7.10 26.86
N LYS A 316 -21.38 -7.46 28.09
CA LYS A 316 -22.78 -7.73 28.46
C LYS A 316 -23.65 -6.48 28.58
N GLU A 317 -23.07 -5.30 28.63
CA GLU A 317 -23.78 -4.01 28.70
C GLU A 317 -23.44 -3.09 27.53
N SER A 318 -22.67 -3.60 26.56
CA SER A 318 -22.26 -2.87 25.35
C SER A 318 -23.03 -3.37 24.14
N THR A 319 -23.29 -2.46 23.21
CA THR A 319 -23.51 -2.81 21.79
C THR A 319 -22.20 -2.77 21.04
N ASP A 320 -22.21 -3.03 19.73
CA ASP A 320 -21.05 -2.81 18.88
C ASP A 320 -21.41 -2.02 17.62
N VAL A 321 -20.36 -1.60 16.89
CA VAL A 321 -20.51 -0.81 15.66
C VAL A 321 -21.29 -1.56 14.57
N LEU A 322 -21.24 -2.91 14.52
CA LEU A 322 -21.98 -3.71 13.53
C LEU A 322 -23.50 -3.63 13.80
N ARG A 323 -23.93 -3.87 15.04
CA ARG A 323 -25.33 -3.79 15.45
C ARG A 323 -25.89 -2.39 15.30
N LEU A 324 -25.10 -1.38 15.65
CA LEU A 324 -25.48 0.02 15.46
C LEU A 324 -25.64 0.36 13.97
N LYS A 325 -24.70 -0.11 13.10
CA LYS A 325 -24.80 0.02 11.65
C LYS A 325 -26.10 -0.58 11.10
N GLU A 326 -26.40 -1.82 11.48
CA GLU A 326 -27.61 -2.51 11.02
C GLU A 326 -28.88 -1.76 11.44
N LYS A 327 -28.90 -1.25 12.67
CA LYS A 327 -30.00 -0.45 13.19
C LYS A 327 -30.19 0.87 12.43
N MET A 328 -29.11 1.61 12.18
CA MET A 328 -29.16 2.89 11.47
C MET A 328 -29.48 2.72 9.98
N LYS A 329 -28.94 1.68 9.35
CA LYS A 329 -29.18 1.36 7.92
C LYS A 329 -30.64 1.09 7.64
N LYS A 330 -31.36 0.42 8.55
CA LYS A 330 -32.78 0.10 8.39
C LYS A 330 -33.65 1.35 8.15
N ASP A 331 -33.29 2.48 8.75
CA ASP A 331 -34.05 3.73 8.66
C ASP A 331 -33.38 4.76 7.73
N GLY A 332 -32.28 4.39 7.05
CA GLY A 332 -31.53 5.23 6.11
C GLY A 332 -30.94 6.49 6.75
N ILE A 333 -30.46 6.39 8.00
CA ILE A 333 -30.03 7.56 8.79
C ILE A 333 -28.79 8.21 8.21
N CYS A 334 -27.83 7.41 7.76
CA CYS A 334 -26.56 7.90 7.25
C CYS A 334 -26.65 8.60 5.89
N ASP A 335 -27.78 8.47 5.20
CA ASP A 335 -28.08 9.23 3.97
C ASP A 335 -28.81 10.57 4.26
N LYS A 336 -29.30 10.77 5.48
CA LYS A 336 -30.07 11.96 5.88
C LYS A 336 -29.25 13.05 6.51
N ILE A 337 -28.24 12.66 7.27
CA ILE A 337 -27.38 13.57 8.02
C ILE A 337 -25.88 13.19 7.84
N PRO A 338 -24.96 14.15 7.91
CA PRO A 338 -23.53 13.87 7.91
C PRO A 338 -23.04 13.36 9.26
N ALA A 339 -21.84 12.75 9.28
CA ALA A 339 -21.05 12.62 10.50
C ALA A 339 -20.10 13.82 10.64
N ILE A 340 -19.82 14.24 11.89
CA ILE A 340 -18.79 15.23 12.20
C ILE A 340 -17.78 14.59 13.13
N VAL A 341 -16.53 14.48 12.69
CA VAL A 341 -15.42 13.97 13.49
C VAL A 341 -14.65 15.16 14.07
N VAL A 342 -14.61 15.21 15.40
CA VAL A 342 -13.95 16.31 16.12
C VAL A 342 -12.63 15.81 16.71
N ALA A 343 -11.52 16.27 16.16
CA ALA A 343 -10.17 16.03 16.64
C ALA A 343 -9.64 17.23 17.46
N ALA A 344 -8.44 17.09 18.06
CA ALA A 344 -7.94 18.01 19.08
C ALA A 344 -6.85 18.97 18.57
N GLY A 345 -6.73 19.16 17.26
CA GLY A 345 -5.73 20.06 16.67
C GLY A 345 -5.98 21.54 17.00
N PRO A 346 -4.97 22.42 16.87
CA PRO A 346 -5.04 23.84 17.27
C PRO A 346 -6.11 24.63 16.56
N SER A 347 -6.45 24.29 15.32
CA SER A 347 -7.50 24.96 14.55
C SER A 347 -8.89 24.84 15.16
N LEU A 348 -9.13 23.85 16.04
CA LEU A 348 -10.40 23.68 16.72
C LEU A 348 -10.79 24.93 17.55
N ASP A 349 -9.80 25.66 18.07
CA ASP A 349 -10.04 26.92 18.78
C ASP A 349 -10.73 27.98 17.92
N LYS A 350 -10.53 27.91 16.59
CA LYS A 350 -11.02 28.93 15.65
C LYS A 350 -12.48 28.76 15.26
N ASN A 351 -12.98 27.50 15.23
CA ASN A 351 -14.27 27.20 14.62
C ASN A 351 -15.24 26.42 15.50
N ILE A 352 -14.86 25.96 16.69
CA ILE A 352 -15.72 25.16 17.58
C ILE A 352 -17.05 25.82 17.92
N GLN A 353 -17.12 27.16 17.95
CA GLN A 353 -18.37 27.90 18.24
C GLN A 353 -19.50 27.59 17.25
N TYR A 354 -19.19 27.22 16.02
CA TYR A 354 -20.19 26.87 15.00
C TYR A 354 -20.76 25.46 15.18
N LEU A 355 -20.05 24.57 15.89
CA LEU A 355 -20.44 23.17 16.02
C LEU A 355 -21.79 22.97 16.72
N SER A 356 -22.19 23.89 17.61
CA SER A 356 -23.47 23.84 18.29
C SER A 356 -24.68 23.84 17.33
N ALA A 357 -24.56 24.47 16.14
CA ALA A 357 -25.59 24.52 15.12
C ALA A 357 -25.82 23.17 14.40
N ALA A 358 -24.87 22.25 14.49
CA ALA A 358 -24.95 20.90 13.91
C ALA A 358 -25.64 19.89 14.84
N LYS A 359 -25.89 20.25 16.11
CA LYS A 359 -26.46 19.34 17.10
C LYS A 359 -27.86 18.85 16.69
N GLY A 360 -28.02 17.50 16.69
CA GLY A 360 -29.25 16.85 16.23
C GLY A 360 -29.42 16.82 14.72
N LYS A 361 -28.54 17.47 13.95
CA LYS A 361 -28.53 17.46 12.47
C LYS A 361 -27.31 16.78 11.88
N SER A 362 -26.49 16.20 12.71
CA SER A 362 -25.32 15.42 12.38
C SER A 362 -25.09 14.36 13.47
N CYS A 363 -24.27 13.38 13.19
CA CYS A 363 -23.71 12.47 14.19
C CYS A 363 -22.33 12.99 14.60
N ILE A 364 -22.22 13.56 15.80
CA ILE A 364 -20.97 14.15 16.31
C ILE A 364 -20.17 13.08 17.05
N LEU A 365 -19.01 12.68 16.47
CA LEU A 365 -18.02 11.80 17.06
C LEU A 365 -16.83 12.64 17.56
N CYS A 366 -16.62 12.68 18.87
CA CYS A 366 -15.54 13.43 19.47
C CYS A 366 -14.44 12.48 19.94
N VAL A 367 -13.18 12.74 19.60
CA VAL A 367 -12.07 12.00 20.20
C VAL A 367 -11.85 12.42 21.64
N ASP A 368 -11.29 11.51 22.45
CA ASP A 368 -11.04 11.73 23.87
C ASP A 368 -10.21 12.99 24.18
N SER A 369 -9.19 13.29 23.38
CA SER A 369 -8.37 14.48 23.56
C SER A 369 -9.09 15.81 23.28
N ALA A 370 -10.17 15.81 22.48
CA ALA A 370 -10.94 17.01 22.17
C ALA A 370 -12.10 17.28 23.14
N ILE A 371 -12.45 16.31 24.02
CA ILE A 371 -13.67 16.39 24.84
C ILE A 371 -13.73 17.61 25.74
N ARG A 372 -12.60 18.00 26.34
CA ARG A 372 -12.54 19.17 27.23
C ARG A 372 -12.90 20.47 26.50
N MET A 373 -12.50 20.57 25.22
CA MET A 373 -12.80 21.74 24.41
C MET A 373 -14.31 21.81 24.11
N LEU A 374 -14.94 20.67 23.79
CA LEU A 374 -16.39 20.62 23.59
C LEU A 374 -17.15 21.00 24.87
N LEU A 375 -16.75 20.44 26.01
CA LEU A 375 -17.40 20.71 27.31
C LEU A 375 -17.25 22.17 27.77
N LYS A 376 -16.13 22.81 27.43
CA LYS A 376 -15.94 24.26 27.69
C LYS A 376 -16.92 25.12 26.88
N ASN A 377 -17.36 24.62 25.72
CA ASN A 377 -18.32 25.29 24.85
C ASN A 377 -19.75 24.72 25.00
N ASP A 378 -20.05 23.98 26.08
CA ASP A 378 -21.34 23.35 26.38
C ASP A 378 -21.87 22.43 25.25
N ILE A 379 -20.96 21.80 24.50
CA ILE A 379 -21.27 20.87 23.42
C ILE A 379 -21.09 19.44 23.94
N ILE A 380 -22.18 18.66 23.91
CA ILE A 380 -22.16 17.23 24.23
C ILE A 380 -22.22 16.45 22.91
N PRO A 381 -21.18 15.65 22.57
CA PRO A 381 -21.18 14.84 21.36
C PRO A 381 -22.19 13.68 21.43
N ASP A 382 -22.51 13.08 20.31
CA ASP A 382 -23.35 11.87 20.26
C ASP A 382 -22.55 10.63 20.65
N MET A 383 -21.23 10.59 20.33
CA MET A 383 -20.31 9.54 20.73
C MET A 383 -18.96 10.13 21.12
N LEU A 384 -18.43 9.69 22.25
CA LEU A 384 -17.05 9.92 22.66
C LEU A 384 -16.22 8.70 22.25
N VAL A 385 -15.18 8.89 21.43
CA VAL A 385 -14.34 7.81 20.90
C VAL A 385 -13.01 7.74 21.66
N THR A 386 -12.64 6.57 22.15
CA THR A 386 -11.34 6.31 22.79
C THR A 386 -10.78 4.97 22.36
N LEU A 387 -9.48 4.93 22.16
CA LEU A 387 -8.74 3.72 21.75
C LEU A 387 -7.53 3.47 22.64
N ASP A 388 -6.88 4.55 23.09
CA ASP A 388 -5.58 4.52 23.74
C ASP A 388 -5.60 3.67 25.02
N PRO A 389 -4.71 2.70 25.17
CA PRO A 389 -4.64 1.84 26.35
C PRO A 389 -4.08 2.54 27.59
N ASP A 390 -3.49 3.71 27.43
CA ASP A 390 -2.86 4.48 28.51
C ASP A 390 -3.27 5.95 28.49
N LYS A 391 -4.57 6.20 28.36
CA LYS A 391 -5.06 7.56 28.30
C LYS A 391 -5.03 8.23 29.67
N GLU A 392 -4.56 9.46 29.72
CA GLU A 392 -4.52 10.25 30.96
C GLU A 392 -5.92 10.47 31.53
N ARG A 393 -6.08 10.18 32.82
CA ARG A 393 -7.37 10.31 33.52
C ARG A 393 -7.88 11.74 33.54
N ILE A 394 -6.99 12.73 33.54
CA ILE A 394 -7.36 14.14 33.59
C ILE A 394 -8.29 14.58 32.45
N LEU A 395 -8.24 13.90 31.30
CA LEU A 395 -9.16 14.17 30.19
C LEU A 395 -10.62 13.82 30.54
N PHE A 396 -10.83 12.97 31.55
CA PHE A 396 -12.12 12.42 31.97
C PHE A 396 -12.51 12.84 33.39
N ASP A 397 -11.92 13.90 33.93
CA ASP A 397 -12.21 14.38 35.28
C ASP A 397 -13.55 15.12 35.39
N ASP A 398 -14.09 15.61 34.27
CA ASP A 398 -15.43 16.19 34.23
C ASP A 398 -16.48 15.06 34.29
N ASP A 399 -17.34 15.08 35.32
CA ASP A 399 -18.33 14.01 35.54
C ASP A 399 -19.34 13.86 34.38
N ARG A 400 -19.56 14.92 33.59
CA ARG A 400 -20.39 14.88 32.38
C ARG A 400 -19.92 13.84 31.37
N VAL A 401 -18.62 13.54 31.34
CA VAL A 401 -18.02 12.53 30.44
C VAL A 401 -18.54 11.13 30.76
N ASN A 402 -18.79 10.85 32.04
CA ASN A 402 -19.27 9.54 32.48
C ASN A 402 -20.72 9.25 32.03
N ASP A 403 -21.47 10.29 31.62
CA ASP A 403 -22.83 10.20 31.10
C ASP A 403 -22.93 10.35 29.58
N MET A 404 -21.81 10.22 28.85
CA MET A 404 -21.78 10.21 27.39
C MET A 404 -21.78 8.78 26.85
N TYR A 405 -22.26 8.59 25.62
CA TYR A 405 -22.12 7.31 24.91
C TYR A 405 -20.66 7.13 24.53
N LEU A 406 -20.01 6.12 25.11
CA LEU A 406 -18.59 5.85 24.91
C LEU A 406 -18.41 4.79 23.83
N CYS A 407 -17.78 5.16 22.72
CA CYS A 407 -17.31 4.24 21.69
C CYS A 407 -15.86 3.89 22.00
N TYR A 408 -15.59 2.63 22.36
CA TYR A 408 -14.28 2.22 22.86
C TYR A 408 -13.69 1.06 22.07
N GLY A 409 -12.37 1.12 21.87
CA GLY A 409 -11.60 -0.01 21.34
C GLY A 409 -11.41 -1.10 22.38
N VAL A 410 -11.27 -2.35 21.95
CA VAL A 410 -11.13 -3.53 22.84
C VAL A 410 -10.03 -3.35 23.90
N HIS A 411 -8.97 -2.62 23.60
CA HIS A 411 -7.82 -2.35 24.48
C HIS A 411 -7.82 -0.96 25.11
N GLY A 412 -8.91 -0.18 24.94
CA GLY A 412 -9.03 1.15 25.54
C GLY A 412 -8.88 1.14 27.07
N THR A 413 -8.48 2.27 27.65
CA THR A 413 -8.15 2.40 29.08
C THR A 413 -9.30 1.93 29.97
N TYR A 414 -9.09 0.84 30.70
CA TYR A 414 -10.08 0.19 31.57
C TYR A 414 -10.76 1.14 32.55
N ASP A 415 -9.98 1.96 33.26
CA ASP A 415 -10.52 2.87 34.27
C ASP A 415 -11.50 3.91 33.71
N VAL A 416 -11.32 4.32 32.46
CA VAL A 416 -12.23 5.23 31.74
C VAL A 416 -13.54 4.52 31.41
N ILE A 417 -13.42 3.31 30.83
CA ILE A 417 -14.58 2.51 30.41
C ILE A 417 -15.43 2.10 31.61
N LYS A 418 -14.80 1.73 32.73
CA LYS A 418 -15.44 1.35 34.00
C LYS A 418 -16.27 2.47 34.59
N LYS A 419 -15.80 3.72 34.53
CA LYS A 419 -16.52 4.88 35.08
C LYS A 419 -17.75 5.30 34.28
N ASN A 420 -17.81 4.94 33.01
CA ASN A 420 -18.88 5.34 32.12
C ASN A 420 -20.20 4.65 32.52
N ARG A 421 -21.27 5.46 32.66
CA ARG A 421 -22.60 5.04 33.13
C ARG A 421 -23.61 4.77 32.01
N LYS A 422 -23.27 5.16 30.76
CA LYS A 422 -24.16 4.96 29.62
C LYS A 422 -23.88 3.64 28.90
N LYS A 423 -24.78 3.27 27.99
CA LYS A 423 -24.57 2.16 27.08
C LYS A 423 -23.31 2.41 26.25
N LYS A 424 -22.43 1.44 26.21
CA LYS A 424 -21.13 1.52 25.55
C LYS A 424 -21.21 0.91 24.16
N ILE A 425 -20.35 1.36 23.27
CA ILE A 425 -20.27 0.88 21.88
C ILE A 425 -18.87 0.33 21.67
N LEU A 426 -18.77 -0.99 21.49
CA LEU A 426 -17.52 -1.64 21.21
C LEU A 426 -17.16 -1.49 19.73
N TYR A 427 -15.90 -1.20 19.44
CA TYR A 427 -15.34 -1.45 18.13
C TYR A 427 -14.05 -2.27 18.24
N ASN A 428 -13.78 -3.05 17.21
CA ASN A 428 -12.64 -3.94 17.17
C ASN A 428 -11.72 -3.61 16.00
N SER A 429 -10.44 -3.46 16.26
CA SER A 429 -9.39 -3.23 15.28
C SER A 429 -8.34 -4.36 15.26
N MET A 430 -8.57 -5.42 16.05
CA MET A 430 -7.64 -6.53 16.23
C MET A 430 -8.22 -7.82 15.67
N SER A 431 -7.61 -8.35 14.61
CA SER A 431 -8.09 -9.56 13.93
C SER A 431 -8.20 -10.77 14.86
N TYR A 432 -7.24 -10.95 15.80
CA TYR A 432 -7.28 -12.07 16.76
C TYR A 432 -8.47 -11.97 17.73
N MET A 433 -8.84 -10.77 18.18
CA MET A 433 -10.01 -10.57 19.04
C MET A 433 -11.30 -10.79 18.25
N HIS A 434 -11.34 -10.38 16.97
CA HIS A 434 -12.46 -10.66 16.09
C HIS A 434 -12.66 -12.17 15.93
N ASN A 435 -11.61 -12.90 15.61
CA ASN A 435 -11.65 -14.35 15.42
C ASN A 435 -12.09 -15.06 16.71
N MET A 436 -11.54 -14.69 17.85
CA MET A 436 -11.93 -15.25 19.16
C MET A 436 -13.42 -15.06 19.45
N LEU A 437 -13.98 -13.87 19.17
CA LEU A 437 -15.41 -13.62 19.34
C LEU A 437 -16.26 -14.40 18.34
N MET A 438 -15.80 -14.52 17.09
CA MET A 438 -16.46 -15.32 16.07
C MET A 438 -16.49 -16.82 16.44
N ASP A 439 -15.42 -17.37 17.01
CA ASP A 439 -15.32 -18.76 17.45
C ASP A 439 -16.36 -19.10 18.53
N ILE A 440 -16.72 -18.15 19.37
CA ILE A 440 -17.81 -18.28 20.36
C ILE A 440 -19.17 -17.85 19.82
N GLY A 441 -19.30 -17.63 18.49
CA GLY A 441 -20.55 -17.28 17.84
C GLY A 441 -20.99 -15.82 17.98
N VAL A 442 -20.07 -14.92 18.33
CA VAL A 442 -20.35 -13.48 18.50
C VAL A 442 -19.77 -12.71 17.31
N LYS A 443 -20.65 -12.31 16.39
CA LYS A 443 -20.26 -11.44 15.27
C LYS A 443 -19.98 -10.02 15.76
N THR A 444 -18.87 -9.44 15.34
CA THR A 444 -18.48 -8.04 15.61
C THR A 444 -18.02 -7.35 14.33
N GLY A 445 -18.12 -6.02 14.30
CA GLY A 445 -17.47 -5.21 13.26
C GLY A 445 -15.96 -5.12 13.51
N ILE A 446 -15.18 -5.29 12.46
CA ILE A 446 -13.73 -5.01 12.46
C ILE A 446 -13.46 -3.76 11.63
N LEU A 447 -12.60 -2.89 12.14
CA LEU A 447 -12.32 -1.58 11.56
C LEU A 447 -10.82 -1.37 11.36
N ASP A 448 -10.47 -0.73 10.27
CA ASP A 448 -9.15 -0.11 10.13
C ASP A 448 -9.12 1.21 10.90
N THR A 449 -8.18 1.37 11.81
CA THR A 449 -8.13 2.50 12.74
C THR A 449 -7.13 3.60 12.34
N GLY A 450 -6.40 3.42 11.26
CA GLY A 450 -5.49 4.44 10.73
C GLY A 450 -4.39 4.93 11.69
N GLY A 451 -4.23 4.30 12.86
CA GLY A 451 -3.17 4.58 13.84
C GLY A 451 -3.43 5.76 14.79
N SER A 452 -4.53 6.51 14.65
CA SER A 452 -4.93 7.54 15.60
C SER A 452 -6.39 7.41 16.03
N VAL A 453 -6.76 8.00 17.16
CA VAL A 453 -8.17 8.01 17.62
C VAL A 453 -9.06 8.77 16.63
N ALA A 454 -8.54 9.81 15.96
CA ALA A 454 -9.29 10.57 14.97
C ALA A 454 -9.52 9.77 13.68
N ASN A 455 -8.50 9.04 13.19
CA ASN A 455 -8.68 8.11 12.09
C ASN A 455 -9.69 7.00 12.45
N SER A 456 -9.64 6.51 13.70
CA SER A 456 -10.61 5.54 14.21
C SER A 456 -12.05 6.09 14.22
N ALA A 457 -12.24 7.33 14.67
CA ALA A 457 -13.56 7.98 14.67
C ALA A 457 -14.10 8.17 13.25
N PHE A 458 -13.24 8.52 12.30
CA PHE A 458 -13.57 8.59 10.88
C PHE A 458 -13.98 7.21 10.32
N SER A 459 -13.19 6.19 10.59
CA SER A 459 -13.47 4.81 10.20
C SER A 459 -14.80 4.30 10.77
N ILE A 460 -15.10 4.63 12.05
CA ILE A 460 -16.38 4.33 12.69
C ILE A 460 -17.52 5.02 11.92
N ALA A 461 -17.41 6.31 11.63
CA ALA A 461 -18.43 7.05 10.88
C ALA A 461 -18.68 6.40 9.51
N ARG A 462 -17.63 6.10 8.76
CA ARG A 462 -17.75 5.44 7.47
C ARG A 462 -18.33 4.02 7.56
N TYR A 463 -17.89 3.24 8.54
CA TYR A 463 -18.41 1.89 8.79
C TYR A 463 -19.92 1.90 9.12
N LEU A 464 -20.39 2.88 9.87
CA LEU A 464 -21.83 3.07 10.17
C LEU A 464 -22.63 3.38 8.90
N GLY A 465 -22.00 3.87 7.83
CA GLY A 465 -22.60 4.12 6.53
C GLY A 465 -22.66 5.57 6.11
N PHE A 466 -22.11 6.52 6.89
CA PHE A 466 -22.08 7.93 6.50
C PHE A 466 -21.24 8.14 5.24
N LYS A 467 -21.81 8.83 4.27
CA LYS A 467 -21.14 9.22 3.03
C LYS A 467 -20.50 10.60 3.15
N ASP A 468 -21.20 11.54 3.77
CA ASP A 468 -20.67 12.87 4.07
C ASP A 468 -20.06 12.87 5.46
N ILE A 469 -18.74 13.04 5.55
CA ILE A 469 -17.98 13.09 6.80
C ILE A 469 -17.21 14.40 6.87
N ILE A 470 -17.61 15.26 7.81
CA ILE A 470 -16.96 16.54 8.10
C ILE A 470 -15.90 16.31 9.17
N VAL A 471 -14.70 16.77 8.96
CA VAL A 471 -13.59 16.65 9.91
C VAL A 471 -13.14 18.02 10.37
N ILE A 472 -13.02 18.22 11.68
CA ILE A 472 -12.55 19.47 12.31
C ILE A 472 -11.46 19.20 13.34
N GLY A 473 -10.54 20.16 13.52
CA GLY A 473 -9.43 20.02 14.45
C GLY A 473 -8.43 18.92 14.06
N GLN A 474 -8.40 18.52 12.79
CA GLN A 474 -7.50 17.49 12.26
C GLN A 474 -6.31 18.14 11.54
N ASP A 475 -5.54 18.92 12.26
CA ASP A 475 -4.46 19.72 11.71
C ASP A 475 -3.32 18.91 11.09
N LEU A 476 -2.92 17.79 11.68
CA LEU A 476 -1.83 16.92 11.22
C LEU A 476 -0.51 17.65 10.96
N ALA A 477 -0.38 18.87 11.47
CA ALA A 477 0.76 19.74 11.39
C ALA A 477 0.78 20.68 12.60
N PHE A 478 1.89 21.40 12.79
CA PHE A 478 1.98 22.44 13.81
C PHE A 478 1.35 23.72 13.29
N THR A 479 0.12 23.98 13.67
CA THR A 479 -0.57 25.23 13.35
C THR A 479 -0.27 26.25 14.44
N ASP A 480 0.24 27.42 14.05
CA ASP A 480 0.67 28.49 14.99
C ASP A 480 1.68 27.97 16.05
N ASP A 481 2.62 27.11 15.65
CA ASP A 481 3.65 26.46 16.50
C ASP A 481 3.07 25.62 17.66
N LYS A 482 1.81 25.21 17.55
CA LYS A 482 1.11 24.38 18.54
C LYS A 482 0.80 23.00 18.00
N LYS A 483 0.79 22.02 18.90
CA LYS A 483 0.45 20.63 18.61
C LYS A 483 -1.05 20.33 18.83
N HIS A 484 -1.65 20.98 19.83
CA HIS A 484 -3.04 20.79 20.23
C HIS A 484 -3.77 22.11 20.51
N ALA A 485 -5.10 22.07 20.55
CA ALA A 485 -5.94 23.18 20.93
C ALA A 485 -5.67 23.65 22.39
N SER A 486 -6.02 24.89 22.71
CA SER A 486 -5.58 25.62 23.93
C SER A 486 -5.98 24.99 25.28
N VAL A 487 -6.96 24.08 25.30
CA VAL A 487 -7.45 23.41 26.53
C VAL A 487 -7.01 21.94 26.60
N VAL A 488 -6.40 21.43 25.55
CA VAL A 488 -5.75 20.14 25.53
C VAL A 488 -4.41 20.27 26.24
N TYR A 489 -4.07 19.32 27.11
CA TYR A 489 -2.88 19.30 27.95
C TYR A 489 -1.69 20.02 27.31
N ASP A 490 -1.06 20.95 28.07
CA ASP A 490 0.12 21.69 27.64
C ASP A 490 1.33 20.73 27.68
N ASP A 491 1.55 19.99 26.61
CA ASP A 491 2.75 19.17 26.40
C ASP A 491 3.92 19.99 25.83
N GLY A 492 3.85 21.33 26.06
CA GLY A 492 4.91 22.30 25.77
C GLY A 492 5.37 22.22 24.33
N GLY A 493 4.86 23.03 23.46
CA GLY A 493 5.29 23.34 22.08
C GLY A 493 6.39 22.49 21.43
N ILE A 494 7.01 22.99 20.41
CA ILE A 494 8.17 22.35 19.76
C ILE A 494 9.31 22.20 20.78
N ASN A 495 9.51 20.97 21.27
CA ASN A 495 10.54 20.67 22.25
C ASN A 495 11.83 20.24 21.54
N GLU A 496 12.81 21.15 21.41
CA GLU A 496 14.10 20.87 20.75
C GLU A 496 14.93 19.76 21.42
N LYS A 497 14.52 19.29 22.61
CA LYS A 497 15.23 18.28 23.41
C LYS A 497 14.76 16.85 23.18
N GLU A 498 13.63 16.63 22.52
CA GLU A 498 13.19 15.28 22.19
C GLU A 498 13.86 14.81 20.89
N SER A 499 14.35 13.57 20.87
CA SER A 499 14.91 12.87 19.70
C SER A 499 13.89 12.59 18.59
N ILE A 500 12.77 13.30 18.57
CA ILE A 500 11.68 13.18 17.62
C ILE A 500 12.09 13.89 16.33
N LYS A 501 12.20 13.14 15.24
CA LYS A 501 12.50 13.69 13.93
C LYS A 501 11.28 14.44 13.38
N TYR A 502 11.36 15.76 13.30
CA TYR A 502 10.43 16.57 12.54
C TYR A 502 10.59 16.29 11.04
N THR A 503 9.50 16.43 10.32
CA THR A 503 9.45 16.40 8.86
C THR A 503 8.55 17.54 8.40
N THR A 504 8.43 17.72 7.09
CA THR A 504 7.56 18.73 6.52
C THR A 504 6.38 18.11 5.80
N ILE A 505 5.30 18.86 5.70
CA ILE A 505 4.03 18.48 5.04
C ILE A 505 3.44 19.73 4.38
N GLU A 506 2.75 19.53 3.26
CA GLU A 506 2.02 20.59 2.58
C GLU A 506 0.81 21.04 3.41
N GLY A 507 0.68 22.33 3.65
CA GLY A 507 -0.46 22.96 4.32
C GLY A 507 -1.64 23.22 3.38
N ILE A 508 -2.82 23.47 3.96
CA ILE A 508 -4.05 23.79 3.19
C ILE A 508 -3.87 25.02 2.29
N ASP A 509 -3.01 25.94 2.66
CA ASP A 509 -2.68 27.17 1.92
C ASP A 509 -1.53 26.99 0.92
N GLY A 510 -1.02 25.76 0.74
CA GLY A 510 0.11 25.45 -0.11
C GLY A 510 1.49 25.77 0.50
N THR A 511 1.54 26.21 1.74
CA THR A 511 2.82 26.43 2.45
C THR A 511 3.38 25.12 3.00
N GLU A 512 4.70 25.07 3.19
CA GLU A 512 5.35 23.94 3.85
C GLU A 512 5.28 24.12 5.37
N MET A 513 4.69 23.14 6.08
CA MET A 513 4.48 23.16 7.52
C MET A 513 5.31 22.09 8.21
N LEU A 514 5.77 22.35 9.44
CA LEU A 514 6.38 21.31 10.28
C LEU A 514 5.33 20.32 10.78
N THR A 515 5.72 19.05 10.83
CA THR A 515 4.88 17.96 11.33
C THR A 515 5.72 16.84 11.94
N TYR A 516 5.06 15.90 12.60
CA TYR A 516 5.65 14.62 12.98
C TYR A 516 5.48 13.57 11.89
N MET A 517 6.38 12.59 11.86
CA MET A 517 6.28 11.48 10.91
C MET A 517 4.96 10.69 11.08
N ASN A 518 4.49 10.48 12.32
CA ASN A 518 3.20 9.80 12.57
C ASN A 518 2.01 10.62 12.05
N PHE A 519 2.03 11.96 12.14
CA PHE A 519 0.96 12.80 11.57
C PHE A 519 0.93 12.70 10.04
N LYS A 520 2.09 12.62 9.40
CA LYS A 520 2.16 12.36 7.96
C LYS A 520 1.56 11.00 7.59
N VAL A 521 1.86 9.96 8.37
CA VAL A 521 1.25 8.63 8.20
C VAL A 521 -0.27 8.68 8.36
N TYR A 522 -0.79 9.43 9.33
CA TYR A 522 -2.23 9.59 9.55
C TYR A 522 -2.91 10.34 8.40
N ARG A 523 -2.25 11.37 7.81
CA ARG A 523 -2.73 12.04 6.61
C ARG A 523 -2.78 11.09 5.42
N ASP A 524 -1.68 10.39 5.16
CA ASP A 524 -1.54 9.46 4.05
C ASP A 524 -2.60 8.34 4.12
N TRP A 525 -3.02 7.97 5.33
CA TRP A 525 -4.13 7.03 5.53
C TRP A 525 -5.46 7.61 5.03
N TYR A 526 -5.79 8.88 5.32
CA TYR A 526 -7.00 9.53 4.78
C TYR A 526 -6.97 9.60 3.26
N GLU A 527 -5.85 9.99 2.68
CA GLU A 527 -5.69 10.08 1.23
C GLU A 527 -5.89 8.72 0.56
N ASN A 528 -5.28 7.67 1.11
CA ASN A 528 -5.49 6.30 0.64
C ASN A 528 -6.94 5.84 0.76
N TYR A 529 -7.61 6.21 1.84
CA TYR A 529 -9.03 5.88 2.04
C TYR A 529 -9.91 6.55 0.97
N LEU A 530 -9.68 7.83 0.67
CA LEU A 530 -10.38 8.60 -0.36
C LEU A 530 -10.08 8.12 -1.79
N GLU A 531 -8.89 7.61 -2.02
CA GLU A 531 -8.52 7.04 -3.32
C GLU A 531 -9.35 5.80 -3.66
N HIS A 532 -9.65 4.96 -2.66
CA HIS A 532 -10.31 3.67 -2.84
C HIS A 532 -11.83 3.70 -2.63
N ASP A 533 -12.38 4.66 -1.89
CA ASP A 533 -13.82 4.77 -1.61
C ASP A 533 -14.44 5.98 -2.35
N LYS A 534 -14.92 5.75 -3.56
CA LYS A 534 -15.50 6.80 -4.43
C LYS A 534 -16.87 7.31 -3.99
N ASP A 535 -17.56 6.59 -3.10
CA ASP A 535 -18.84 7.01 -2.53
C ASP A 535 -18.69 7.91 -1.29
N LEU A 536 -17.46 8.08 -0.82
CA LEU A 536 -17.13 8.89 0.34
C LEU A 536 -16.87 10.35 -0.06
N ASN A 537 -17.55 11.26 0.59
CA ASN A 537 -17.32 12.71 0.51
C ASN A 537 -16.76 13.18 1.86
N MET A 538 -15.45 13.38 1.90
CA MET A 538 -14.77 13.95 3.07
C MET A 538 -14.68 15.47 2.95
N ILE A 539 -15.22 16.16 3.93
CA ILE A 539 -15.14 17.62 4.03
C ILE A 539 -14.12 17.96 5.12
N ASN A 540 -12.99 18.51 4.73
CA ASN A 540 -11.99 19.02 5.67
C ASN A 540 -12.36 20.45 6.08
N ALA A 541 -13.02 20.57 7.23
CA ALA A 541 -13.43 21.84 7.82
C ALA A 541 -12.51 22.24 9.00
N THR A 542 -11.25 21.79 8.96
CA THR A 542 -10.22 22.11 9.96
C THR A 542 -9.86 23.60 9.94
N GLU A 543 -9.88 24.23 8.77
CA GLU A 543 -9.51 25.66 8.55
C GLU A 543 -8.06 25.98 8.96
N GLY A 544 -7.15 24.99 8.84
CA GLY A 544 -5.72 25.05 9.11
C GLY A 544 -5.06 23.68 8.98
N GLY A 545 -3.74 23.63 9.18
CA GLY A 545 -2.99 22.38 9.16
C GLY A 545 -2.68 21.83 7.76
N ALA A 546 -2.43 20.53 7.70
CA ALA A 546 -1.99 19.85 6.49
C ALA A 546 -3.08 19.73 5.43
N MET A 547 -2.69 19.81 4.16
CA MET A 547 -3.52 19.45 3.03
C MET A 547 -3.79 17.93 3.05
N ILE A 548 -5.06 17.54 2.87
CA ILE A 548 -5.48 16.16 2.66
C ILE A 548 -6.02 16.07 1.23
N HIS A 549 -5.25 15.46 0.33
CA HIS A 549 -5.64 15.37 -1.08
C HIS A 549 -6.86 14.47 -1.24
N GLY A 550 -7.80 14.89 -2.08
CA GLY A 550 -9.08 14.20 -2.27
C GLY A 550 -10.19 14.66 -1.33
N ALA A 551 -9.88 15.39 -0.24
CA ALA A 551 -10.89 16.01 0.62
C ALA A 551 -11.33 17.40 0.08
N VAL A 552 -12.58 17.76 0.33
CA VAL A 552 -13.12 19.10 0.02
C VAL A 552 -12.81 20.05 1.17
N ASN A 553 -11.95 21.04 0.96
CA ASN A 553 -11.68 22.06 1.98
C ASN A 553 -12.81 23.08 2.04
N MET A 554 -13.39 23.28 3.23
CA MET A 554 -14.55 24.17 3.44
C MET A 554 -14.52 24.75 4.86
N ARG A 555 -15.09 25.93 5.06
CA ARG A 555 -15.29 26.46 6.42
C ARG A 555 -16.35 25.63 7.15
N LEU A 556 -16.19 25.44 8.46
CA LEU A 556 -17.14 24.65 9.25
C LEU A 556 -18.56 25.23 9.18
N GLU A 557 -18.70 26.55 9.26
CA GLU A 557 -20.00 27.21 9.15
C GLU A 557 -20.72 26.88 7.83
N ASP A 558 -19.98 26.91 6.71
CA ASP A 558 -20.50 26.59 5.38
C ASP A 558 -20.85 25.11 5.25
N ALA A 559 -19.99 24.23 5.78
CA ALA A 559 -20.23 22.80 5.80
C ALA A 559 -21.51 22.44 6.60
N ILE A 560 -21.69 23.01 7.77
CA ILE A 560 -22.92 22.83 8.56
C ILE A 560 -24.16 23.34 7.80
N ASN A 561 -24.06 24.54 7.22
CA ASN A 561 -25.14 25.10 6.43
C ASN A 561 -25.47 24.27 5.18
N GLN A 562 -24.49 23.60 4.58
CA GLN A 562 -24.71 22.79 3.39
C GLN A 562 -25.23 21.38 3.71
N TYR A 563 -24.70 20.71 4.72
CA TYR A 563 -24.91 19.27 4.95
C TYR A 563 -25.84 18.95 6.13
N CYS A 564 -25.93 19.81 7.17
CA CYS A 564 -26.71 19.53 8.38
C CYS A 564 -28.18 20.06 8.24
N LYS A 565 -29.02 19.35 7.48
CA LYS A 565 -30.38 19.78 7.12
C LYS A 565 -31.48 19.14 7.95
N GLU A 566 -31.38 17.81 8.16
CA GLU A 566 -32.42 17.02 8.79
C GLU A 566 -32.14 16.81 10.27
N TYR A 567 -33.18 16.68 11.09
CA TYR A 567 -33.06 16.39 12.52
C TYR A 567 -33.16 14.87 12.76
N VAL A 568 -32.17 14.29 13.45
CA VAL A 568 -32.13 12.88 13.83
C VAL A 568 -31.64 12.73 15.26
N ASP A 569 -32.33 11.96 16.08
CA ASP A 569 -31.90 11.60 17.43
C ASP A 569 -31.02 10.34 17.37
N ILE A 570 -29.69 10.51 17.23
CA ILE A 570 -28.70 9.42 17.20
C ILE A 570 -28.73 8.59 18.49
N LYS A 571 -29.00 9.22 19.64
CA LYS A 571 -29.02 8.56 20.95
C LYS A 571 -30.08 7.48 21.04
N LYS A 572 -31.20 7.66 20.36
CA LYS A 572 -32.25 6.64 20.23
C LYS A 572 -31.71 5.39 19.57
N TYR A 573 -30.96 5.50 18.47
CA TYR A 573 -30.41 4.36 17.76
C TYR A 573 -29.37 3.60 18.59
N ILE A 574 -28.55 4.32 19.36
CA ILE A 574 -27.60 3.69 20.29
C ILE A 574 -28.33 2.92 21.39
N ASN A 575 -29.35 3.52 22.00
CA ASN A 575 -30.14 2.87 23.06
C ASN A 575 -30.89 1.64 22.57
N ASP A 576 -31.50 1.73 21.37
CA ASP A 576 -32.31 0.67 20.77
C ASP A 576 -31.47 -0.46 20.11
N SER A 577 -30.14 -0.29 19.95
CA SER A 577 -29.29 -1.33 19.38
C SER A 577 -29.15 -2.51 20.36
N GLU A 578 -29.05 -3.73 19.84
CA GLU A 578 -28.90 -4.94 20.65
C GLU A 578 -27.57 -4.96 21.41
N ILE A 579 -27.52 -5.63 22.54
CA ILE A 579 -26.29 -5.86 23.31
C ILE A 579 -25.44 -6.95 22.66
N LEU A 580 -24.11 -6.84 22.86
CA LEU A 580 -23.12 -7.73 22.24
C LEU A 580 -23.24 -9.18 22.74
N LEU A 581 -23.33 -9.36 24.06
CA LEU A 581 -23.49 -10.66 24.71
C LEU A 581 -24.80 -10.66 25.53
N PRO A 582 -25.87 -11.34 25.06
CA PRO A 582 -27.07 -11.54 25.87
C PRO A 582 -26.76 -12.35 27.15
N GLU A 583 -27.61 -12.21 28.17
CA GLU A 583 -27.40 -12.84 29.48
C GLU A 583 -27.27 -14.38 29.43
N ASP A 584 -27.78 -15.02 28.37
CA ASP A 584 -27.76 -16.46 28.16
C ASP A 584 -26.47 -16.99 27.52
N LYS A 585 -25.53 -16.12 27.21
CA LYS A 585 -24.20 -16.41 26.64
C LYS A 585 -23.12 -15.78 27.53
#